data_152a15f13c7587c3f3dcf3287d3654b4
#
_entry.id   152a15f13c7587c3f3dcf3287d3654b4
#
_cell.length_a   1.000
_cell.length_b   1.000
_cell.length_c   1.000
_cell.angle_alpha   90.00
_cell.angle_beta   90.00
_cell.angle_gamma   90.00
#
_symmetry.space_group_name_H-M   'P 1'
#
loop_
_entity.id
_entity.type
_entity.pdbx_description
1 polymer ?
#
loop_
_entity_poly.entity_id
_entity_poly.type
_entity_poly.pdbx_seq_one_letter_code
_entity_poly.pdbx_strand_id
1 'polypeptide(L)'
;TKYGTKDEYLRAIESLKQNGINVYADIVLNHKMGADKEQDILANKCEWGDHTKEGDVEKIKAATRYTFPARHHQYSDFEWNWTHFTGIDINSATGEHAIFKFKDKKWQQSVDNEFANFDYLMGADLDFSNREVVEECKKWGLWYQKLTRVDGFRLDAVKHIDSKFYKEWLTYIREQTQKELFTVGEYWSTDVNKLHKYLTEVGGIMSLFDVPLHNNFYNASTNSEFDMSKLLESTLIKENPSKAVTFVDNHDTQPGQALQSFILPWMKQLAYAVILLRQDGYPCVFYGDLYGIPHSNVEPVPMMKTLLALRKLKAYGRQHDYFDHKNIIGWTREGDNRHLDSGLAVIGSNSFDAEKRMYVGTSFAGEKFIDCLDNCPDVVTIDSEGCGVFKVKGKSCSIWVRK
;
A
#
# COMPACT_ATOMS: atom_id res chain seq x y z
N THR A 1 -13.99 -2.03 23.88
CA THR A 1 -13.29 -2.06 22.58
C THR A 1 -12.84 -0.66 22.18
N LYS A 2 -11.62 -0.55 21.63
CA LYS A 2 -11.02 0.76 21.31
C LYS A 2 -11.72 1.47 20.12
N TYR A 3 -12.15 0.71 19.13
CA TYR A 3 -12.71 1.23 17.89
C TYR A 3 -14.18 0.88 17.64
N GLY A 4 -14.85 0.29 18.60
CA GLY A 4 -16.24 -0.10 18.53
C GLY A 4 -16.48 -1.59 18.79
N THR A 5 -17.75 -1.96 18.79
CA THR A 5 -18.22 -3.34 18.97
C THR A 5 -18.25 -4.09 17.63
N LYS A 6 -18.40 -5.41 17.67
CA LYS A 6 -18.63 -6.22 16.46
C LYS A 6 -19.84 -5.73 15.66
N ASP A 7 -20.94 -5.41 16.33
CA ASP A 7 -22.17 -4.98 15.66
C ASP A 7 -22.01 -3.61 15.00
N GLU A 8 -21.28 -2.69 15.62
CA GLU A 8 -20.92 -1.40 14.99
C GLU A 8 -20.05 -1.59 13.76
N TYR A 9 -19.06 -2.49 13.84
CA TYR A 9 -18.22 -2.83 12.71
C TYR A 9 -19.02 -3.42 11.53
N LEU A 10 -19.91 -4.36 11.80
CA LEU A 10 -20.78 -4.94 10.76
C LEU A 10 -21.73 -3.92 10.16
N ARG A 11 -22.33 -3.03 10.99
CA ARG A 11 -23.16 -1.92 10.49
C ARG A 11 -22.38 -0.93 9.64
N ALA A 12 -21.12 -0.62 10.00
CA ALA A 12 -20.28 0.26 9.20
C ALA A 12 -20.02 -0.32 7.80
N ILE A 13 -19.68 -1.62 7.72
CA ILE A 13 -19.51 -2.32 6.44
C ILE A 13 -20.80 -2.27 5.62
N GLU A 14 -21.93 -2.60 6.22
CA GLU A 14 -23.22 -2.58 5.54
C GLU A 14 -23.58 -1.19 5.01
N SER A 15 -23.37 -0.14 5.80
CA SER A 15 -23.61 1.25 5.39
C SER A 15 -22.75 1.67 4.20
N LEU A 16 -21.46 1.30 4.18
CA LEU A 16 -20.58 1.56 3.05
C LEU A 16 -21.09 0.86 1.78
N LYS A 17 -21.47 -0.41 1.88
CA LYS A 17 -21.95 -1.20 0.74
C LYS A 17 -23.28 -0.67 0.20
N GLN A 18 -24.21 -0.24 1.05
CA GLN A 18 -25.46 0.41 0.63
C GLN A 18 -25.22 1.70 -0.15
N ASN A 19 -24.09 2.36 0.06
CA ASN A 19 -23.65 3.53 -0.71
C ASN A 19 -22.75 3.18 -1.92
N GLY A 20 -22.69 1.91 -2.33
CA GLY A 20 -21.92 1.45 -3.49
C GLY A 20 -20.40 1.43 -3.27
N ILE A 21 -19.96 1.42 -2.02
CA ILE A 21 -18.54 1.40 -1.66
C ILE A 21 -18.14 -0.04 -1.31
N ASN A 22 -17.17 -0.60 -2.03
CA ASN A 22 -16.56 -1.87 -1.68
C ASN A 22 -15.68 -1.72 -0.43
N VAL A 23 -15.70 -2.74 0.42
CA VAL A 23 -14.95 -2.76 1.68
C VAL A 23 -13.87 -3.81 1.61
N TYR A 24 -12.61 -3.41 1.86
CA TYR A 24 -11.48 -4.32 1.97
C TYR A 24 -11.00 -4.37 3.41
N ALA A 25 -10.78 -5.59 3.92
CA ALA A 25 -10.30 -5.78 5.28
C ALA A 25 -8.77 -5.86 5.30
N ASP A 26 -8.17 -5.24 6.29
CA ASP A 26 -6.75 -5.36 6.59
C ASP A 26 -6.49 -6.62 7.41
N ILE A 27 -5.65 -7.51 6.89
CA ILE A 27 -5.42 -8.86 7.41
C ILE A 27 -3.95 -9.04 7.77
N VAL A 28 -3.68 -9.25 9.05
CA VAL A 28 -2.34 -9.53 9.59
C VAL A 28 -2.27 -11.02 9.94
N LEU A 29 -1.48 -11.79 9.20
CA LEU A 29 -1.29 -13.23 9.42
C LEU A 29 0.13 -13.62 9.79
N ASN A 30 1.10 -12.71 9.63
CA ASN A 30 2.50 -13.04 9.86
C ASN A 30 2.77 -13.46 11.31
N HIS A 31 2.21 -12.73 12.26
CA HIS A 31 2.55 -12.90 13.68
C HIS A 31 1.35 -12.70 14.60
N LYS A 32 1.52 -13.08 15.86
CA LYS A 32 0.55 -12.83 16.94
C LYS A 32 1.20 -12.10 18.10
N MET A 33 0.41 -11.22 18.74
CA MET A 33 0.78 -10.47 19.93
C MET A 33 -0.25 -10.70 21.04
N GLY A 34 0.13 -10.50 22.31
CA GLY A 34 -0.79 -10.52 23.43
C GLY A 34 -1.29 -11.92 23.79
N ALA A 35 -0.41 -12.90 23.87
CA ALA A 35 -0.74 -14.25 24.36
C ALA A 35 -1.32 -14.23 25.79
N ASP A 36 -2.22 -15.16 26.09
CA ASP A 36 -2.85 -15.29 27.43
C ASP A 36 -1.88 -15.86 28.46
N LYS A 37 -0.93 -16.70 28.01
CA LYS A 37 0.03 -17.41 28.88
C LYS A 37 1.36 -17.58 28.19
N GLU A 38 2.40 -17.74 29.02
CA GLU A 38 3.76 -18.05 28.61
C GLU A 38 4.04 -19.55 28.65
N GLN A 39 5.01 -19.98 27.87
CA GLN A 39 5.51 -21.36 27.84
C GLN A 39 7.03 -21.37 27.94
N ASP A 40 7.57 -22.40 28.62
CA ASP A 40 9.02 -22.68 28.63
C ASP A 40 9.41 -23.38 27.33
N ILE A 41 10.34 -22.80 26.56
CA ILE A 41 10.72 -23.27 25.23
C ILE A 41 12.24 -23.26 25.11
N LEU A 42 12.80 -24.21 24.37
CA LEU A 42 14.19 -24.18 23.93
C LEU A 42 14.28 -23.40 22.62
N ALA A 43 15.21 -22.47 22.53
CA ALA A 43 15.39 -21.63 21.34
C ALA A 43 16.86 -21.32 21.08
N ASN A 44 17.17 -21.03 19.83
CA ASN A 44 18.46 -20.48 19.42
C ASN A 44 18.30 -18.97 19.23
N LYS A 45 19.23 -18.20 19.74
CA LYS A 45 19.28 -16.75 19.50
C LYS A 45 19.89 -16.49 18.12
N CYS A 46 19.17 -15.79 17.24
CA CYS A 46 19.63 -15.43 15.90
C CYS A 46 20.22 -14.01 15.85
N GLU A 47 21.11 -13.76 14.88
CA GLU A 47 21.64 -12.42 14.63
C GLU A 47 20.64 -11.53 13.90
N TRP A 48 20.49 -10.26 14.30
CA TRP A 48 19.61 -9.29 13.63
C TRP A 48 19.97 -9.02 12.16
N GLY A 49 21.25 -9.09 11.81
CA GLY A 49 21.73 -8.84 10.45
C GLY A 49 21.74 -10.07 9.54
N ASP A 50 21.56 -11.26 10.12
CA ASP A 50 21.56 -12.53 9.40
C ASP A 50 20.77 -13.58 10.21
N HIS A 51 19.49 -13.71 9.93
CA HIS A 51 18.59 -14.60 10.67
C HIS A 51 18.95 -16.09 10.57
N THR A 52 19.83 -16.46 9.64
CA THR A 52 20.30 -17.85 9.50
C THR A 52 21.44 -18.21 10.43
N LYS A 53 22.08 -17.22 11.07
CA LYS A 53 23.12 -17.42 12.05
C LYS A 53 22.54 -17.62 13.45
N GLU A 54 22.71 -18.81 13.96
CA GLU A 54 22.16 -19.27 15.22
C GLU A 54 23.25 -19.45 16.28
N GLY A 55 23.01 -18.89 17.47
CA GLY A 55 23.79 -19.13 18.66
C GLY A 55 23.42 -20.46 19.35
N ASP A 56 23.95 -20.66 20.56
CA ASP A 56 23.65 -21.83 21.36
C ASP A 56 22.18 -21.91 21.77
N VAL A 57 21.74 -23.16 22.02
CA VAL A 57 20.38 -23.42 22.53
C VAL A 57 20.27 -22.96 23.96
N GLU A 58 19.29 -22.14 24.25
CA GLU A 58 18.93 -21.69 25.59
C GLU A 58 17.47 -21.94 25.92
N LYS A 59 17.14 -21.97 27.21
CA LYS A 59 15.75 -22.03 27.67
C LYS A 59 15.23 -20.63 27.86
N ILE A 60 14.15 -20.31 27.16
CA ILE A 60 13.44 -19.03 27.25
C ILE A 60 12.03 -19.25 27.78
N LYS A 61 11.41 -18.17 28.26
CA LYS A 61 9.98 -18.11 28.51
C LYS A 61 9.33 -17.21 27.46
N ALA A 62 8.39 -17.76 26.69
CA ALA A 62 7.78 -17.10 25.53
C ALA A 62 6.26 -17.02 25.63
N ALA A 63 5.69 -15.87 25.31
CA ALA A 63 4.27 -15.60 25.26
C ALA A 63 3.62 -16.18 23.98
N THR A 64 3.35 -17.50 24.00
CA THR A 64 2.90 -18.27 22.83
C THR A 64 1.63 -19.06 23.02
N ARG A 65 1.00 -19.00 24.20
CA ARG A 65 -0.26 -19.71 24.45
C ARG A 65 -1.44 -18.75 24.34
N TYR A 66 -2.35 -19.00 23.37
CA TYR A 66 -3.57 -18.23 23.15
C TYR A 66 -4.76 -19.15 23.30
N THR A 67 -5.49 -18.98 24.40
CA THR A 67 -6.69 -19.75 24.75
C THR A 67 -7.99 -18.95 24.55
N PHE A 68 -7.84 -17.63 24.36
CA PHE A 68 -8.93 -16.69 24.12
C PHE A 68 -10.10 -16.84 25.11
N PRO A 69 -9.88 -16.72 26.42
CA PRO A 69 -10.91 -16.99 27.44
C PRO A 69 -12.17 -16.15 27.28
N ALA A 70 -12.05 -14.92 26.73
CA ALA A 70 -13.18 -14.05 26.46
C ALA A 70 -14.10 -14.51 25.33
N ARG A 71 -13.72 -15.52 24.54
CA ARG A 71 -14.56 -16.09 23.48
C ARG A 71 -15.60 -17.07 24.01
N HIS A 72 -15.43 -17.65 25.21
CA HIS A 72 -16.30 -18.65 25.79
C HIS A 72 -16.64 -19.79 24.81
N HIS A 73 -15.64 -20.24 24.03
CA HIS A 73 -15.74 -21.28 22.98
C HIS A 73 -16.77 -21.01 21.88
N GLN A 74 -17.16 -19.73 21.65
CA GLN A 74 -18.24 -19.40 20.70
C GLN A 74 -17.86 -19.55 19.21
N TYR A 75 -16.57 -19.42 18.84
CA TYR A 75 -16.16 -19.34 17.42
C TYR A 75 -15.23 -20.47 16.98
N SER A 76 -14.29 -20.86 17.83
CA SER A 76 -13.32 -21.92 17.58
C SER A 76 -12.80 -22.44 18.92
N ASP A 77 -12.60 -23.76 19.01
CA ASP A 77 -11.92 -24.42 20.12
C ASP A 77 -10.41 -24.51 19.89
N PHE A 78 -9.90 -23.95 18.78
CA PHE A 78 -8.47 -23.98 18.47
C PHE A 78 -7.68 -23.09 19.44
N GLU A 79 -6.70 -23.69 20.07
CA GLU A 79 -5.79 -23.00 20.96
C GLU A 79 -4.37 -22.99 20.36
N TRP A 80 -3.82 -21.79 20.24
CA TRP A 80 -2.44 -21.65 19.80
C TRP A 80 -1.47 -21.97 20.92
N ASN A 81 -0.34 -22.57 20.55
CA ASN A 81 0.77 -22.87 21.46
C ASN A 81 2.09 -22.78 20.69
N TRP A 82 3.22 -22.91 21.37
CA TRP A 82 4.53 -22.74 20.79
C TRP A 82 4.81 -23.59 19.52
N THR A 83 4.15 -24.74 19.36
CA THR A 83 4.35 -25.60 18.18
C THR A 83 3.82 -24.97 16.88
N HIS A 84 2.99 -23.94 17.00
CA HIS A 84 2.41 -23.20 15.87
C HIS A 84 3.25 -22.00 15.43
N PHE A 85 4.40 -21.77 16.08
CA PHE A 85 5.25 -20.62 15.81
C PHE A 85 6.68 -21.06 15.50
N THR A 86 7.39 -20.25 14.72
CA THR A 86 8.81 -20.44 14.39
C THR A 86 9.73 -19.76 15.40
N GLY A 87 9.33 -18.61 15.93
CA GLY A 87 10.13 -17.82 16.85
C GLY A 87 9.39 -16.69 17.54
N ILE A 88 10.12 -15.92 18.36
CA ILE A 88 9.62 -14.75 19.10
C ILE A 88 10.75 -13.74 19.33
N ASP A 89 10.42 -12.49 19.65
CA ASP A 89 11.37 -11.39 19.86
C ASP A 89 11.67 -11.03 21.33
N ILE A 90 11.10 -11.76 22.29
CA ILE A 90 11.30 -11.49 23.70
C ILE A 90 11.37 -12.75 24.55
N ASN A 91 12.37 -12.83 25.42
CA ASN A 91 12.40 -13.75 26.54
C ASN A 91 11.72 -13.10 27.75
N SER A 92 10.48 -13.47 28.05
CA SER A 92 9.70 -12.87 29.15
C SER A 92 10.30 -13.09 30.53
N ALA A 93 11.18 -14.11 30.72
CA ALA A 93 11.84 -14.37 32.01
C ALA A 93 12.89 -13.33 32.34
N THR A 94 13.58 -12.79 31.33
CA THR A 94 14.68 -11.83 31.48
C THR A 94 14.35 -10.44 31.00
N GLY A 95 13.34 -10.28 30.13
CA GLY A 95 13.04 -9.05 29.40
C GLY A 95 14.00 -8.84 28.22
N GLU A 96 14.81 -9.80 27.84
CA GLU A 96 15.74 -9.67 26.73
C GLU A 96 15.00 -9.63 25.38
N HIS A 97 15.37 -8.66 24.54
CA HIS A 97 14.91 -8.52 23.16
C HIS A 97 15.97 -9.08 22.20
N ALA A 98 15.65 -10.17 21.51
CA ALA A 98 16.44 -10.77 20.45
C ALA A 98 15.53 -11.65 19.58
N ILE A 99 16.00 -12.08 18.43
CA ILE A 99 15.28 -13.07 17.62
C ILE A 99 15.56 -14.45 18.21
N PHE A 100 14.56 -15.06 18.81
CA PHE A 100 14.63 -16.42 19.38
C PHE A 100 13.91 -17.39 18.45
N LYS A 101 14.67 -18.12 17.62
CA LYS A 101 14.11 -19.19 16.81
C LYS A 101 13.93 -20.45 17.68
N PHE A 102 12.73 -21.01 17.69
CA PHE A 102 12.44 -22.19 18.52
C PHE A 102 13.24 -23.40 18.03
N LYS A 103 13.77 -24.18 18.96
CA LYS A 103 14.57 -25.36 18.65
C LYS A 103 13.79 -26.30 17.73
N ASP A 104 14.50 -26.86 16.75
CA ASP A 104 13.96 -27.76 15.72
C ASP A 104 12.97 -27.13 14.73
N LYS A 105 12.66 -25.82 14.84
CA LYS A 105 11.93 -25.05 13.83
C LYS A 105 12.87 -24.56 12.73
N LYS A 106 12.30 -24.28 11.56
CA LYS A 106 13.03 -23.74 10.39
C LYS A 106 12.31 -22.51 9.87
N TRP A 107 13.08 -21.49 9.50
CA TRP A 107 12.56 -20.37 8.74
C TRP A 107 11.99 -20.84 7.39
N GLN A 108 10.90 -20.27 6.95
CA GLN A 108 10.33 -20.51 5.63
C GLN A 108 11.33 -20.10 4.55
N GLN A 109 11.31 -20.79 3.42
CA GLN A 109 12.33 -20.59 2.38
C GLN A 109 11.87 -19.68 1.24
N SER A 110 10.55 -19.58 1.00
CA SER A 110 9.99 -18.78 -0.09
C SER A 110 9.54 -17.39 0.42
N VAL A 111 10.45 -16.72 1.13
CA VAL A 111 10.30 -15.36 1.69
C VAL A 111 11.36 -14.42 1.11
N ASP A 112 11.33 -13.13 1.46
CA ASP A 112 12.39 -12.20 1.04
C ASP A 112 13.75 -12.62 1.61
N ASN A 113 14.82 -12.36 0.86
CA ASN A 113 16.20 -12.72 1.23
C ASN A 113 16.96 -11.61 1.97
N GLU A 114 16.30 -10.55 2.35
CA GLU A 114 16.86 -9.54 3.26
C GLU A 114 17.26 -10.24 4.56
N PHE A 115 18.36 -9.84 5.20
CA PHE A 115 18.94 -10.51 6.37
C PHE A 115 19.19 -12.03 6.18
N ALA A 116 19.55 -12.44 4.96
CA ALA A 116 19.72 -13.81 4.48
C ALA A 116 18.43 -14.65 4.44
N ASN A 117 17.45 -14.36 5.28
CA ASN A 117 16.10 -14.90 5.31
C ASN A 117 15.20 -13.98 6.16
N PHE A 118 14.16 -13.40 5.58
CA PHE A 118 13.31 -12.48 6.30
C PHE A 118 11.92 -13.07 6.60
N ASP A 119 11.87 -14.30 7.07
CA ASP A 119 10.66 -14.92 7.62
C ASP A 119 10.22 -14.18 8.89
N TYR A 120 11.11 -14.06 9.86
CA TYR A 120 10.84 -13.40 11.13
C TYR A 120 10.73 -11.88 11.00
N LEU A 121 9.60 -11.31 11.36
CA LEU A 121 9.38 -9.85 11.43
C LEU A 121 9.30 -9.37 12.89
N MET A 122 8.36 -9.87 13.67
CA MET A 122 8.09 -9.48 15.04
C MET A 122 7.12 -10.42 15.76
N GLY A 123 7.04 -10.33 17.09
CA GLY A 123 6.08 -11.06 17.91
C GLY A 123 6.24 -12.58 17.82
N ALA A 124 5.17 -13.32 18.05
CA ALA A 124 5.14 -14.77 17.86
C ALA A 124 4.85 -15.08 16.39
N ASP A 125 5.87 -15.45 15.64
CA ASP A 125 5.87 -15.67 14.19
C ASP A 125 5.20 -17.00 13.84
N LEU A 126 4.22 -16.99 12.90
CA LEU A 126 3.45 -18.18 12.56
C LEU A 126 4.23 -19.14 11.66
N ASP A 127 4.25 -20.42 12.04
CA ASP A 127 4.85 -21.51 11.28
C ASP A 127 3.91 -22.02 10.17
N PHE A 128 3.97 -21.44 8.97
CA PHE A 128 3.17 -21.91 7.84
C PHE A 128 3.64 -23.24 7.23
N SER A 129 4.73 -23.84 7.72
CA SER A 129 5.07 -25.23 7.43
C SER A 129 4.20 -26.21 8.23
N ASN A 130 3.61 -25.74 9.32
CA ASN A 130 2.68 -26.51 10.14
C ASN A 130 1.27 -26.50 9.51
N ARG A 131 0.79 -27.67 9.11
CA ARG A 131 -0.52 -27.79 8.45
C ARG A 131 -1.71 -27.36 9.34
N GLU A 132 -1.60 -27.51 10.66
CA GLU A 132 -2.64 -27.04 11.58
C GLU A 132 -2.79 -25.52 11.52
N VAL A 133 -1.68 -24.77 11.42
CA VAL A 133 -1.67 -23.31 11.24
C VAL A 133 -2.35 -22.91 9.95
N VAL A 134 -1.97 -23.56 8.83
CA VAL A 134 -2.56 -23.28 7.51
C VAL A 134 -4.07 -23.52 7.51
N GLU A 135 -4.52 -24.67 8.03
CA GLU A 135 -5.95 -24.99 8.06
C GLU A 135 -6.74 -24.06 8.99
N GLU A 136 -6.19 -23.69 10.14
CA GLU A 136 -6.87 -22.72 11.03
C GLU A 136 -6.94 -21.32 10.39
N CYS A 137 -5.90 -20.87 9.73
CA CYS A 137 -5.93 -19.60 8.98
C CYS A 137 -6.97 -19.63 7.84
N LYS A 138 -7.11 -20.76 7.13
CA LYS A 138 -8.13 -20.94 6.08
C LYS A 138 -9.55 -20.90 6.66
N LYS A 139 -9.81 -21.64 7.74
CA LYS A 139 -11.10 -21.65 8.47
C LYS A 139 -11.45 -20.24 8.94
N TRP A 140 -10.48 -19.55 9.56
CA TRP A 140 -10.67 -18.18 10.05
C TRP A 140 -10.98 -17.22 8.90
N GLY A 141 -10.22 -17.25 7.82
CA GLY A 141 -10.42 -16.34 6.68
C GLY A 141 -11.80 -16.53 6.03
N LEU A 142 -12.25 -17.78 5.86
CA LEU A 142 -13.56 -18.10 5.32
C LEU A 142 -14.67 -17.63 6.28
N TRP A 143 -14.53 -17.90 7.58
CA TRP A 143 -15.47 -17.43 8.60
C TRP A 143 -15.57 -15.90 8.61
N TYR A 144 -14.41 -15.21 8.59
CA TYR A 144 -14.35 -13.76 8.61
C TYR A 144 -15.04 -13.16 7.38
N GLN A 145 -14.73 -13.65 6.18
CA GLN A 145 -15.36 -13.17 4.95
C GLN A 145 -16.88 -13.41 4.93
N LYS A 146 -17.34 -14.58 5.37
CA LYS A 146 -18.79 -14.89 5.47
C LYS A 146 -19.50 -13.98 6.47
N LEU A 147 -18.88 -13.70 7.61
CA LEU A 147 -19.43 -12.83 8.65
C LEU A 147 -19.51 -11.38 8.19
N THR A 148 -18.43 -10.87 7.63
CA THR A 148 -18.28 -9.44 7.30
C THR A 148 -18.77 -9.09 5.90
N ARG A 149 -18.77 -10.07 4.98
CA ARG A 149 -19.09 -9.91 3.57
C ARG A 149 -18.22 -8.85 2.87
N VAL A 150 -16.98 -8.66 3.33
CA VAL A 150 -16.02 -7.75 2.67
C VAL A 150 -15.77 -8.17 1.22
N ASP A 151 -15.38 -7.21 0.40
CA ASP A 151 -15.24 -7.36 -1.05
C ASP A 151 -13.78 -7.63 -1.46
N GLY A 152 -12.87 -7.62 -0.47
CA GLY A 152 -11.45 -7.89 -0.70
C GLY A 152 -10.61 -7.78 0.56
N PHE A 153 -9.28 -7.85 0.37
CA PHE A 153 -8.30 -7.84 1.45
C PHE A 153 -7.09 -6.95 1.13
N ARG A 154 -6.60 -6.26 2.14
CA ARG A 154 -5.20 -5.82 2.21
C ARG A 154 -4.46 -6.85 3.05
N LEU A 155 -3.39 -7.42 2.54
CA LEU A 155 -2.58 -8.41 3.23
C LEU A 155 -1.30 -7.76 3.71
N ASP A 156 -1.13 -7.73 5.02
CA ASP A 156 0.03 -7.17 5.70
C ASP A 156 1.28 -8.02 5.50
N ALA A 157 2.43 -7.37 5.38
CA ALA A 157 3.77 -7.95 5.51
C ALA A 157 4.00 -9.23 4.67
N VAL A 158 3.47 -9.27 3.43
CA VAL A 158 3.47 -10.50 2.62
C VAL A 158 4.86 -11.02 2.25
N LYS A 159 5.92 -10.19 2.31
CA LYS A 159 7.29 -10.61 2.01
C LYS A 159 7.88 -11.56 3.06
N HIS A 160 7.27 -11.63 4.25
CA HIS A 160 7.68 -12.44 5.38
C HIS A 160 6.94 -13.77 5.48
N ILE A 161 6.01 -14.05 4.56
CA ILE A 161 5.21 -15.28 4.54
C ILE A 161 5.45 -16.03 3.23
N ASP A 162 5.54 -17.35 3.28
CA ASP A 162 5.69 -18.18 2.07
C ASP A 162 4.57 -17.85 1.06
N SER A 163 4.97 -17.43 -0.13
CA SER A 163 4.07 -17.08 -1.22
C SER A 163 3.04 -18.17 -1.56
N LYS A 164 3.40 -19.44 -1.35
CA LYS A 164 2.51 -20.60 -1.57
C LYS A 164 1.33 -20.60 -0.60
N PHE A 165 1.54 -20.15 0.65
CA PHE A 165 0.46 -20.05 1.62
C PHE A 165 -0.62 -19.09 1.13
N TYR A 166 -0.26 -17.87 0.72
CA TYR A 166 -1.26 -16.91 0.23
C TYR A 166 -1.96 -17.37 -1.04
N LYS A 167 -1.24 -18.07 -1.94
CA LYS A 167 -1.86 -18.68 -3.11
C LYS A 167 -2.91 -19.71 -2.70
N GLU A 168 -2.62 -20.61 -1.76
CA GLU A 168 -3.55 -21.60 -1.23
C GLU A 168 -4.73 -20.95 -0.50
N TRP A 169 -4.44 -19.98 0.39
CA TRP A 169 -5.42 -19.32 1.22
C TRP A 169 -6.45 -18.52 0.42
N LEU A 170 -5.99 -17.68 -0.53
CA LEU A 170 -6.88 -16.89 -1.38
C LEU A 170 -7.70 -17.76 -2.31
N THR A 171 -7.08 -18.75 -2.94
CA THR A 171 -7.78 -19.70 -3.82
C THR A 171 -8.90 -20.39 -3.04
N TYR A 172 -8.59 -20.92 -1.87
CA TYR A 172 -9.59 -21.58 -1.01
C TYR A 172 -10.77 -20.66 -0.67
N ILE A 173 -10.51 -19.42 -0.21
CA ILE A 173 -11.59 -18.50 0.17
C ILE A 173 -12.44 -18.10 -1.05
N ARG A 174 -11.83 -17.83 -2.20
CA ARG A 174 -12.53 -17.49 -3.44
C ARG A 174 -13.42 -18.63 -3.91
N GLU A 175 -12.92 -19.85 -3.91
CA GLU A 175 -13.69 -21.04 -4.26
C GLU A 175 -14.87 -21.27 -3.31
N GLN A 176 -14.66 -21.15 -1.99
CA GLN A 176 -15.70 -21.37 -0.99
C GLN A 176 -16.76 -20.26 -0.96
N THR A 177 -16.42 -19.06 -1.40
CA THR A 177 -17.35 -17.91 -1.41
C THR A 177 -17.91 -17.58 -2.78
N GLN A 178 -17.33 -18.17 -3.84
CA GLN A 178 -17.65 -17.87 -5.25
C GLN A 178 -17.52 -16.36 -5.56
N LYS A 179 -16.47 -15.73 -5.01
CA LYS A 179 -16.19 -14.30 -5.16
C LYS A 179 -14.74 -14.08 -5.56
N GLU A 180 -14.50 -13.10 -6.44
CA GLU A 180 -13.15 -12.73 -6.87
C GLU A 180 -12.30 -12.12 -5.75
N LEU A 181 -12.88 -11.36 -4.82
CA LEU A 181 -12.23 -10.73 -3.67
C LEU A 181 -10.93 -10.01 -4.07
N PHE A 182 -11.07 -8.75 -4.48
CA PHE A 182 -9.88 -7.92 -4.78
C PHE A 182 -8.88 -8.00 -3.63
N THR A 183 -7.61 -8.21 -3.97
CA THR A 183 -6.58 -8.38 -2.93
C THR A 183 -5.36 -7.57 -3.29
N VAL A 184 -4.84 -6.83 -2.33
CA VAL A 184 -3.56 -6.12 -2.41
C VAL A 184 -2.64 -6.58 -1.28
N GLY A 185 -1.41 -6.96 -1.62
CA GLY A 185 -0.37 -7.32 -0.65
C GLY A 185 0.59 -6.18 -0.40
N GLU A 186 1.03 -6.07 0.83
CA GLU A 186 2.12 -5.17 1.19
C GLU A 186 3.44 -5.91 1.14
N TYR A 187 4.14 -5.78 0.01
CA TYR A 187 5.51 -6.25 -0.15
C TYR A 187 6.45 -5.05 -0.05
N TRP A 188 6.97 -4.77 1.14
CA TRP A 188 7.78 -3.58 1.38
C TRP A 188 9.20 -3.75 0.83
N SER A 189 9.40 -3.32 -0.41
CA SER A 189 10.69 -3.27 -1.08
C SER A 189 10.69 -2.18 -2.15
N THR A 190 11.82 -1.47 -2.29
CA THR A 190 12.04 -0.48 -3.35
C THR A 190 12.54 -1.11 -4.67
N ASP A 191 12.83 -2.41 -4.67
CA ASP A 191 13.24 -3.16 -5.86
C ASP A 191 12.03 -3.77 -6.56
N VAL A 192 11.64 -3.21 -7.71
CA VAL A 192 10.50 -3.67 -8.51
C VAL A 192 10.64 -5.12 -8.97
N ASN A 193 11.86 -5.63 -9.16
CA ASN A 193 12.09 -7.02 -9.55
C ASN A 193 11.65 -8.00 -8.45
N LYS A 194 11.82 -7.64 -7.18
CA LYS A 194 11.29 -8.43 -6.06
C LYS A 194 9.76 -8.50 -6.08
N LEU A 195 9.10 -7.39 -6.39
CA LEU A 195 7.64 -7.35 -6.54
C LEU A 195 7.17 -8.24 -7.70
N HIS A 196 7.84 -8.18 -8.85
CA HIS A 196 7.54 -9.04 -10.00
C HIS A 196 7.73 -10.53 -9.70
N LYS A 197 8.85 -10.87 -9.04
CA LYS A 197 9.11 -12.23 -8.58
C LYS A 197 7.98 -12.73 -7.70
N TYR A 198 7.61 -11.96 -6.68
CA TYR A 198 6.52 -12.33 -5.77
C TYR A 198 5.17 -12.49 -6.49
N LEU A 199 4.80 -11.56 -7.38
CA LEU A 199 3.59 -11.68 -8.19
C LEU A 199 3.56 -12.96 -9.04
N THR A 200 4.71 -13.38 -9.56
CA THR A 200 4.86 -14.62 -10.31
C THR A 200 4.66 -15.84 -9.41
N GLU A 201 5.28 -15.84 -8.24
CA GLU A 201 5.20 -16.93 -7.26
C GLU A 201 3.78 -17.16 -6.75
N VAL A 202 3.04 -16.08 -6.44
CA VAL A 202 1.63 -16.19 -6.05
C VAL A 202 0.69 -16.46 -7.23
N GLY A 203 1.22 -16.56 -8.46
CA GLY A 203 0.42 -16.82 -9.67
C GLY A 203 -0.45 -15.64 -10.10
N GLY A 204 -0.06 -14.41 -9.80
CA GLY A 204 -0.77 -13.19 -10.20
C GLY A 204 -2.15 -13.00 -9.56
N ILE A 205 -2.46 -13.72 -8.48
CA ILE A 205 -3.80 -13.72 -7.85
C ILE A 205 -4.09 -12.48 -7.00
N MET A 206 -3.11 -11.61 -6.80
CA MET A 206 -3.25 -10.33 -6.08
C MET A 206 -2.54 -9.20 -6.80
N SER A 207 -2.79 -7.97 -6.38
CA SER A 207 -2.01 -6.78 -6.67
C SER A 207 -1.03 -6.49 -5.53
N LEU A 208 -0.06 -5.60 -5.75
CA LEU A 208 0.83 -5.13 -4.68
C LEU A 208 0.80 -3.62 -4.58
N PHE A 209 1.08 -3.09 -3.40
CA PHE A 209 1.40 -1.68 -3.25
C PHE A 209 2.69 -1.34 -3.99
N ASP A 210 2.67 -0.23 -4.73
CA ASP A 210 3.83 0.26 -5.49
C ASP A 210 4.79 1.03 -4.58
N VAL A 211 5.50 0.29 -3.72
CA VAL A 211 6.51 0.85 -2.81
C VAL A 211 7.65 1.53 -3.57
N PRO A 212 8.13 1.03 -4.73
CA PRO A 212 9.08 1.75 -5.57
C PRO A 212 8.60 3.16 -5.96
N LEU A 213 7.33 3.33 -6.34
CA LEU A 213 6.77 4.65 -6.68
C LEU A 213 6.75 5.58 -5.47
N HIS A 214 6.31 5.09 -4.30
CA HIS A 214 6.39 5.85 -3.06
C HIS A 214 7.82 6.32 -2.77
N ASN A 215 8.80 5.44 -2.89
CA ASN A 215 10.22 5.78 -2.71
C ASN A 215 10.68 6.86 -3.70
N ASN A 216 10.25 6.79 -4.97
CA ASN A 216 10.56 7.82 -5.95
C ASN A 216 9.93 9.17 -5.57
N PHE A 217 8.69 9.19 -5.06
CA PHE A 217 8.08 10.42 -4.53
C PHE A 217 8.85 10.98 -3.34
N TYR A 218 9.25 10.12 -2.39
CA TYR A 218 10.04 10.53 -1.24
C TYR A 218 11.37 11.15 -1.67
N ASN A 219 12.12 10.47 -2.53
CA ASN A 219 13.38 10.97 -3.07
C ASN A 219 13.20 12.28 -3.85
N ALA A 220 12.16 12.38 -4.70
CA ALA A 220 11.86 13.60 -5.44
C ALA A 220 11.51 14.77 -4.51
N SER A 221 10.88 14.50 -3.36
CA SER A 221 10.51 15.53 -2.38
C SER A 221 11.70 16.03 -1.56
N THR A 222 12.66 15.16 -1.26
CA THR A 222 13.77 15.43 -0.32
C THR A 222 15.11 15.74 -1.00
N ASN A 223 15.29 15.31 -2.25
CA ASN A 223 16.52 15.52 -3.02
C ASN A 223 16.26 16.52 -4.17
N SER A 224 16.83 17.73 -4.07
CA SER A 224 16.71 18.77 -5.10
C SER A 224 17.30 18.38 -6.46
N GLU A 225 18.22 17.41 -6.50
CA GLU A 225 18.86 16.91 -7.70
C GLU A 225 18.13 15.73 -8.35
N PHE A 226 17.00 15.30 -7.77
CA PHE A 226 16.21 14.21 -8.34
C PHE A 226 15.73 14.53 -9.75
N ASP A 227 15.99 13.62 -10.68
CA ASP A 227 15.58 13.75 -12.08
C ASP A 227 14.09 13.34 -12.21
N MET A 228 13.21 14.34 -12.32
CA MET A 228 11.76 14.12 -12.43
C MET A 228 11.36 13.30 -13.65
N SER A 229 12.16 13.28 -14.73
CA SER A 229 11.88 12.44 -15.90
C SER A 229 11.88 10.94 -15.54
N LYS A 230 12.55 10.58 -14.46
CA LYS A 230 12.66 9.21 -13.94
C LYS A 230 11.65 8.86 -12.84
N LEU A 231 10.68 9.74 -12.56
CA LEU A 231 9.76 9.56 -11.45
C LEU A 231 9.01 8.21 -11.49
N LEU A 232 8.72 7.70 -12.68
CA LEU A 232 8.03 6.43 -12.89
C LEU A 232 8.98 5.26 -13.22
N GLU A 233 10.28 5.48 -13.36
CA GLU A 233 11.23 4.43 -13.68
C GLU A 233 11.36 3.41 -12.54
N SER A 234 11.52 2.14 -12.90
CA SER A 234 11.65 1.02 -11.96
C SER A 234 10.50 0.97 -10.93
N THR A 235 9.27 1.22 -11.37
CA THR A 235 8.05 1.18 -10.55
C THR A 235 7.06 0.16 -11.07
N LEU A 236 6.23 -0.37 -10.19
CA LEU A 236 5.23 -1.35 -10.57
C LEU A 236 4.17 -0.75 -11.51
N ILE A 237 3.78 0.51 -11.31
CA ILE A 237 2.83 1.20 -12.20
C ILE A 237 3.37 1.33 -13.63
N LYS A 238 4.67 1.48 -13.82
CA LYS A 238 5.31 1.56 -15.13
C LYS A 238 5.36 0.21 -15.83
N GLU A 239 5.70 -0.84 -15.09
CA GLU A 239 6.04 -2.16 -15.65
C GLU A 239 4.82 -3.12 -15.68
N ASN A 240 3.93 -3.03 -14.68
CA ASN A 240 2.74 -3.85 -14.57
C ASN A 240 1.55 -3.08 -13.96
N PRO A 241 0.99 -2.08 -14.65
CA PRO A 241 -0.03 -1.19 -14.12
C PRO A 241 -1.28 -1.89 -13.62
N SER A 242 -1.61 -3.05 -14.19
CA SER A 242 -2.79 -3.85 -13.78
C SER A 242 -2.63 -4.51 -12.40
N LYS A 243 -1.42 -4.53 -11.86
CA LYS A 243 -1.08 -5.11 -10.54
C LYS A 243 -0.60 -4.05 -9.55
N ALA A 244 -0.52 -2.80 -9.95
CA ALA A 244 -0.01 -1.71 -9.13
C ALA A 244 -1.13 -1.01 -8.35
N VAL A 245 -1.08 -1.07 -7.02
CA VAL A 245 -1.84 -0.19 -6.13
C VAL A 245 -0.93 0.95 -5.71
N THR A 246 -1.17 2.13 -6.28
CA THR A 246 -0.32 3.31 -6.06
C THR A 246 -0.76 4.08 -4.82
N PHE A 247 0.20 4.62 -4.07
CA PHE A 247 -0.07 5.42 -2.87
C PHE A 247 0.99 6.53 -2.72
N VAL A 248 0.66 7.56 -1.98
CA VAL A 248 1.59 8.66 -1.65
C VAL A 248 2.22 8.38 -0.31
N ASP A 249 1.44 8.29 0.76
CA ASP A 249 1.86 7.88 2.09
C ASP A 249 0.88 6.88 2.70
N ASN A 250 1.27 6.25 3.81
CA ASN A 250 0.42 5.38 4.60
C ASN A 250 0.70 5.55 6.11
N HIS A 251 0.09 4.70 6.95
CA HIS A 251 0.22 4.74 8.39
C HIS A 251 1.63 4.38 8.89
N ASP A 252 2.45 3.68 8.11
CA ASP A 252 3.83 3.32 8.46
C ASP A 252 4.87 4.32 7.94
N THR A 253 4.55 5.08 6.87
CA THR A 253 5.46 6.11 6.35
C THR A 253 5.28 7.46 7.02
N GLN A 254 4.18 7.67 7.76
CA GLN A 254 3.91 8.92 8.47
C GLN A 254 4.93 9.22 9.58
N PRO A 255 5.04 10.49 10.04
CA PRO A 255 6.00 10.87 11.08
C PRO A 255 5.90 10.01 12.35
N GLY A 256 7.06 9.56 12.85
CA GLY A 256 7.19 8.79 14.10
C GLY A 256 6.96 7.29 13.96
N GLN A 257 6.74 6.77 12.75
CA GLN A 257 6.59 5.33 12.50
C GLN A 257 7.90 4.68 12.01
N ALA A 258 7.97 3.35 12.09
CA ALA A 258 9.19 2.59 11.80
C ALA A 258 9.70 2.73 10.35
N LEU A 259 8.81 2.90 9.39
CA LEU A 259 9.11 3.07 7.97
C LEU A 259 9.02 4.54 7.54
N GLN A 260 9.20 5.48 8.47
CA GLN A 260 9.04 6.91 8.20
C GLN A 260 9.80 7.35 6.94
N SER A 261 9.04 7.64 5.90
CA SER A 261 9.50 8.17 4.61
C SER A 261 8.46 9.16 4.06
N PHE A 262 7.97 10.04 4.95
CA PHE A 262 6.87 10.95 4.69
C PHE A 262 7.24 11.97 3.62
N ILE A 263 6.42 12.07 2.58
CA ILE A 263 6.65 12.96 1.44
C ILE A 263 6.45 14.41 1.88
N LEU A 264 7.38 15.30 1.51
CA LEU A 264 7.31 16.69 1.91
C LEU A 264 6.07 17.39 1.35
N PRO A 265 5.45 18.32 2.11
CA PRO A 265 4.17 18.95 1.78
C PRO A 265 4.10 19.57 0.38
N TRP A 266 5.19 20.18 -0.09
CA TRP A 266 5.23 20.81 -1.41
C TRP A 266 5.02 19.83 -2.57
N MET A 267 5.46 18.56 -2.41
CA MET A 267 5.36 17.52 -3.43
C MET A 267 4.03 16.76 -3.38
N LYS A 268 3.30 16.80 -2.28
CA LYS A 268 2.09 15.99 -2.05
C LYS A 268 1.02 16.19 -3.14
N GLN A 269 0.74 17.44 -3.53
CA GLN A 269 -0.25 17.69 -4.58
C GLN A 269 0.15 17.06 -5.91
N LEU A 270 1.43 17.16 -6.30
CA LEU A 270 1.95 16.54 -7.51
C LEU A 270 1.90 15.00 -7.43
N ALA A 271 2.31 14.42 -6.30
CA ALA A 271 2.27 12.97 -6.10
C ALA A 271 0.83 12.44 -6.18
N TYR A 272 -0.15 13.12 -5.55
CA TYR A 272 -1.56 12.77 -5.69
C TYR A 272 -2.10 12.99 -7.11
N ALA A 273 -1.66 14.05 -7.82
CA ALA A 273 -2.02 14.23 -9.22
C ALA A 273 -1.52 13.05 -10.07
N VAL A 274 -0.27 12.57 -9.84
CA VAL A 274 0.28 11.40 -10.55
C VAL A 274 -0.56 10.16 -10.33
N ILE A 275 -0.92 9.81 -9.10
CA ILE A 275 -1.67 8.57 -8.84
C ILE A 275 -3.17 8.68 -9.19
N LEU A 276 -3.77 9.88 -9.09
CA LEU A 276 -5.21 10.07 -9.29
C LEU A 276 -5.57 10.41 -10.74
N LEU A 277 -4.75 11.17 -11.48
CA LEU A 277 -5.13 11.73 -12.76
C LEU A 277 -4.48 11.05 -13.97
N ARG A 278 -3.48 10.20 -13.76
CA ARG A 278 -2.97 9.30 -14.80
C ARG A 278 -3.92 8.13 -15.02
N GLN A 279 -3.74 7.44 -16.14
CA GLN A 279 -4.58 6.32 -16.54
C GLN A 279 -4.30 5.06 -15.73
N ASP A 280 -3.04 4.86 -15.33
CA ASP A 280 -2.50 3.59 -14.86
C ASP A 280 -2.64 3.41 -13.35
N GLY A 281 -2.73 2.15 -12.91
CA GLY A 281 -2.75 1.76 -11.51
C GLY A 281 -4.08 1.97 -10.79
N TYR A 282 -4.13 1.50 -9.54
CA TYR A 282 -5.25 1.65 -8.61
C TYR A 282 -4.83 2.59 -7.48
N PRO A 283 -5.26 3.86 -7.47
CA PRO A 283 -4.80 4.82 -6.46
C PRO A 283 -5.41 4.54 -5.09
N CYS A 284 -4.57 4.58 -4.06
CA CYS A 284 -4.94 4.52 -2.66
C CYS A 284 -4.63 5.88 -2.01
N VAL A 285 -5.65 6.50 -1.39
CA VAL A 285 -5.51 7.78 -0.69
C VAL A 285 -5.38 7.51 0.80
N PHE A 286 -4.34 8.07 1.41
CA PHE A 286 -4.12 7.93 2.85
C PHE A 286 -5.07 8.83 3.63
N TYR A 287 -5.72 8.25 4.66
CA TYR A 287 -6.65 8.98 5.51
C TYR A 287 -6.01 10.19 6.19
N GLY A 288 -4.75 10.04 6.64
CA GLY A 288 -3.98 11.11 7.26
C GLY A 288 -3.70 12.30 6.32
N ASP A 289 -3.55 12.04 5.01
CA ASP A 289 -3.39 13.11 4.02
C ASP A 289 -4.71 13.84 3.70
N LEU A 290 -5.85 13.14 3.86
CA LEU A 290 -7.17 13.73 3.62
C LEU A 290 -7.68 14.55 4.81
N TYR A 291 -7.40 14.13 6.04
CA TYR A 291 -7.96 14.71 7.27
C TYR A 291 -6.91 15.28 8.24
N GLY A 292 -5.63 15.12 7.92
CA GLY A 292 -4.52 15.50 8.81
C GLY A 292 -4.15 14.38 9.80
N ILE A 293 -3.02 14.61 10.48
CA ILE A 293 -2.51 13.73 11.55
C ILE A 293 -2.26 14.62 12.78
N PRO A 294 -3.29 14.87 13.60
CA PRO A 294 -3.23 15.91 14.65
C PRO A 294 -2.10 15.71 15.67
N HIS A 295 -1.84 14.46 16.09
CA HIS A 295 -0.78 14.15 17.06
C HIS A 295 0.64 14.33 16.52
N SER A 296 0.79 14.48 15.20
CA SER A 296 2.06 14.75 14.52
C SER A 296 2.09 16.17 13.91
N ASN A 297 1.08 17.01 14.16
CA ASN A 297 0.92 18.35 13.60
C ASN A 297 1.02 18.37 12.07
N VAL A 298 0.45 17.36 11.42
CA VAL A 298 0.37 17.30 9.95
C VAL A 298 -1.01 17.76 9.51
N GLU A 299 -1.03 18.82 8.71
CA GLU A 299 -2.26 19.35 8.11
C GLU A 299 -2.74 18.48 6.94
N PRO A 300 -4.05 18.49 6.62
CA PRO A 300 -4.57 17.88 5.39
C PRO A 300 -3.86 18.42 4.15
N VAL A 301 -3.65 17.56 3.16
CA VAL A 301 -3.11 18.00 1.86
C VAL A 301 -4.10 18.97 1.20
N PRO A 302 -3.66 20.18 0.83
CA PRO A 302 -4.53 21.15 0.20
C PRO A 302 -5.18 20.63 -1.08
N MET A 303 -6.43 21.02 -1.35
CA MET A 303 -7.16 20.68 -2.58
C MET A 303 -7.41 19.19 -2.85
N MET A 304 -7.27 18.30 -1.86
CA MET A 304 -7.50 16.84 -2.03
C MET A 304 -8.92 16.55 -2.56
N LYS A 305 -9.94 17.25 -2.09
CA LYS A 305 -11.31 17.07 -2.58
C LYS A 305 -11.44 17.44 -4.07
N THR A 306 -10.72 18.47 -4.50
CA THR A 306 -10.64 18.88 -5.91
C THR A 306 -9.94 17.79 -6.75
N LEU A 307 -8.81 17.24 -6.28
CA LEU A 307 -8.10 16.15 -6.96
C LEU A 307 -8.99 14.90 -7.14
N LEU A 308 -9.73 14.53 -6.10
CA LEU A 308 -10.68 13.41 -6.16
C LEU A 308 -11.84 13.68 -7.13
N ALA A 309 -12.35 14.92 -7.16
CA ALA A 309 -13.38 15.32 -8.11
C ALA A 309 -12.86 15.31 -9.57
N LEU A 310 -11.65 15.81 -9.79
CA LEU A 310 -11.00 15.79 -11.11
C LEU A 310 -10.79 14.36 -11.63
N ARG A 311 -10.37 13.41 -10.76
CA ARG A 311 -10.32 12.01 -11.13
C ARG A 311 -11.65 11.50 -11.66
N LYS A 312 -12.74 11.79 -10.93
CA LYS A 312 -14.09 11.32 -11.27
C LYS A 312 -14.67 12.00 -12.50
N LEU A 313 -14.32 13.27 -12.76
CA LEU A 313 -15.00 14.09 -13.77
C LEU A 313 -14.13 14.37 -15.01
N LYS A 314 -12.82 14.45 -14.87
CA LYS A 314 -11.93 14.98 -15.92
C LYS A 314 -10.87 14.00 -16.43
N ALA A 315 -10.45 13.01 -15.65
CA ALA A 315 -9.29 12.16 -15.96
C ALA A 315 -9.62 11.00 -16.93
N TYR A 316 -10.16 11.33 -18.11
CA TYR A 316 -10.58 10.36 -19.13
C TYR A 316 -9.92 10.60 -20.49
N GLY A 317 -10.08 9.65 -21.39
CA GLY A 317 -9.53 9.70 -22.73
C GLY A 317 -8.07 9.27 -22.80
N ARG A 318 -7.48 9.42 -23.98
CA ARG A 318 -6.09 9.02 -24.24
C ARG A 318 -5.14 9.89 -23.42
N GLN A 319 -4.07 9.25 -22.90
CA GLN A 319 -3.00 9.92 -22.15
C GLN A 319 -1.80 10.21 -23.06
N HIS A 320 -1.20 11.38 -22.87
CA HIS A 320 0.10 11.75 -23.47
C HIS A 320 1.04 12.17 -22.35
N ASP A 321 2.22 11.58 -22.33
CA ASP A 321 3.23 11.79 -21.30
C ASP A 321 4.35 12.69 -21.80
N TYR A 322 4.81 13.61 -20.94
CA TYR A 322 5.88 14.57 -21.16
C TYR A 322 6.88 14.52 -20.00
N PHE A 323 7.52 13.37 -19.84
CA PHE A 323 8.57 13.11 -18.84
C PHE A 323 9.95 13.22 -19.51
N ASP A 324 10.22 14.36 -20.12
CA ASP A 324 11.34 14.63 -21.01
C ASP A 324 12.30 15.70 -20.50
N HIS A 325 12.14 16.16 -19.25
CA HIS A 325 12.97 17.19 -18.66
C HIS A 325 13.27 16.88 -17.17
N LYS A 326 14.53 17.13 -16.76
CA LYS A 326 15.02 16.84 -15.40
C LYS A 326 14.15 17.43 -14.28
N ASN A 327 13.60 18.62 -14.48
CA ASN A 327 12.86 19.34 -13.42
C ASN A 327 11.36 19.50 -13.71
N ILE A 328 10.92 19.23 -14.94
CA ILE A 328 9.55 19.55 -15.37
C ILE A 328 8.93 18.33 -16.02
N ILE A 329 7.87 17.85 -15.43
CA ILE A 329 7.05 16.76 -15.99
C ILE A 329 5.63 17.22 -16.27
N GLY A 330 4.98 16.55 -17.19
CA GLY A 330 3.56 16.77 -17.44
C GLY A 330 2.91 15.58 -18.12
N TRP A 331 1.62 15.59 -18.15
CA TRP A 331 0.79 14.67 -18.94
C TRP A 331 -0.56 15.30 -19.24
N THR A 332 -1.22 14.76 -20.24
CA THR A 332 -2.57 15.20 -20.61
C THR A 332 -3.51 14.01 -20.74
N ARG A 333 -4.80 14.29 -20.64
CA ARG A 333 -5.89 13.37 -20.95
C ARG A 333 -6.81 14.09 -21.95
N GLU A 334 -7.11 13.45 -23.09
CA GLU A 334 -7.88 14.09 -24.18
C GLU A 334 -9.37 14.22 -23.88
N GLY A 335 -9.86 13.62 -22.78
CA GLY A 335 -11.30 13.46 -22.58
C GLY A 335 -11.88 12.38 -23.49
N ASP A 336 -13.14 12.08 -23.31
CA ASP A 336 -13.88 11.17 -24.18
C ASP A 336 -15.38 11.51 -24.25
N ASN A 337 -16.08 10.93 -25.26
CA ASN A 337 -17.49 11.20 -25.50
C ASN A 337 -18.45 10.56 -24.48
N ARG A 338 -17.95 9.65 -23.62
CA ARG A 338 -18.74 9.01 -22.57
C ARG A 338 -18.77 9.87 -21.30
N HIS A 339 -17.76 10.71 -21.14
CA HIS A 339 -17.58 11.60 -19.99
C HIS A 339 -17.52 13.03 -20.53
N LEU A 340 -18.70 13.61 -20.77
CA LEU A 340 -18.81 14.95 -21.30
C LEU A 340 -18.04 15.95 -20.43
N ASP A 341 -17.38 16.90 -21.07
CA ASP A 341 -16.57 17.91 -20.40
C ASP A 341 -15.31 17.34 -19.67
N SER A 342 -14.91 16.12 -19.99
CA SER A 342 -13.65 15.53 -19.50
C SER A 342 -12.45 16.03 -20.31
N GLY A 343 -11.23 15.73 -19.81
CA GLY A 343 -9.97 16.20 -20.37
C GLY A 343 -9.26 17.15 -19.41
N LEU A 344 -7.95 17.04 -19.35
CA LEU A 344 -7.09 17.88 -18.50
C LEU A 344 -5.64 17.87 -18.98
N ALA A 345 -4.87 18.85 -18.51
CA ALA A 345 -3.40 18.85 -18.57
C ALA A 345 -2.82 19.06 -17.18
N VAL A 346 -1.81 18.29 -16.82
CA VAL A 346 -1.06 18.44 -15.56
C VAL A 346 0.39 18.78 -15.89
N ILE A 347 0.95 19.74 -15.18
CA ILE A 347 2.36 20.09 -15.23
C ILE A 347 2.88 20.26 -13.81
N GLY A 348 4.06 19.71 -13.51
CA GLY A 348 4.74 19.82 -12.22
C GLY A 348 6.21 20.23 -12.39
N SER A 349 6.70 20.99 -11.43
CA SER A 349 8.10 21.38 -11.33
C SER A 349 8.64 21.17 -9.92
N ASN A 350 9.85 20.58 -9.80
CA ASN A 350 10.54 20.44 -8.51
C ASN A 350 11.48 21.60 -8.20
N SER A 351 11.58 22.62 -9.07
CA SER A 351 12.63 23.65 -8.93
C SER A 351 12.12 25.08 -9.20
N PHE A 352 11.87 25.45 -10.44
CA PHE A 352 11.61 26.82 -10.89
C PHE A 352 10.27 26.94 -11.64
N ASP A 353 9.81 28.19 -11.84
CA ASP A 353 8.64 28.49 -12.69
C ASP A 353 8.93 28.03 -14.11
N ALA A 354 7.99 27.31 -14.70
CA ALA A 354 8.19 26.68 -15.99
C ALA A 354 6.91 26.65 -16.84
N GLU A 355 7.10 26.34 -18.12
CA GLU A 355 6.01 26.09 -19.04
C GLU A 355 6.33 24.92 -19.98
N LYS A 356 5.29 24.29 -20.52
CA LYS A 356 5.43 23.18 -21.46
C LYS A 356 4.29 23.20 -22.47
N ARG A 357 4.63 23.12 -23.77
CA ARG A 357 3.62 22.92 -24.82
C ARG A 357 3.19 21.45 -24.81
N MET A 358 1.92 21.21 -24.56
CA MET A 358 1.35 19.86 -24.50
C MET A 358 0.06 19.76 -25.29
N TYR A 359 -0.15 18.63 -25.93
CA TYR A 359 -1.35 18.32 -26.70
C TYR A 359 -2.46 17.79 -25.77
N VAL A 360 -3.64 18.38 -25.85
CA VAL A 360 -4.82 17.97 -25.08
C VAL A 360 -5.95 17.44 -25.98
N GLY A 361 -5.83 17.59 -27.30
CA GLY A 361 -6.83 17.15 -28.27
C GLY A 361 -7.32 18.28 -29.17
N THR A 362 -7.48 17.99 -30.45
CA THR A 362 -8.00 18.96 -31.44
C THR A 362 -9.47 19.36 -31.16
N SER A 363 -10.21 18.54 -30.42
CA SER A 363 -11.58 18.87 -29.96
C SER A 363 -11.64 20.09 -29.05
N PHE A 364 -10.52 20.49 -28.45
CA PHE A 364 -10.42 21.67 -27.60
C PHE A 364 -9.87 22.91 -28.33
N ALA A 365 -9.67 22.87 -29.65
CA ALA A 365 -9.15 24.01 -30.42
C ALA A 365 -10.01 25.28 -30.18
N GLY A 366 -9.36 26.40 -29.80
CA GLY A 366 -9.98 27.63 -29.42
C GLY A 366 -10.53 27.72 -27.99
N GLU A 367 -10.63 26.62 -27.28
CA GLU A 367 -11.07 26.56 -25.89
C GLU A 367 -10.06 27.17 -24.94
N LYS A 368 -10.52 27.65 -23.80
CA LYS A 368 -9.70 28.24 -22.74
C LYS A 368 -9.59 27.29 -21.56
N PHE A 369 -8.37 27.12 -21.06
CA PHE A 369 -8.07 26.31 -19.88
C PHE A 369 -7.60 27.19 -18.72
N ILE A 370 -8.01 26.83 -17.50
CA ILE A 370 -7.63 27.46 -16.23
C ILE A 370 -7.04 26.43 -15.28
N ASP A 371 -6.16 26.86 -14.37
CA ASP A 371 -5.61 26.00 -13.31
C ASP A 371 -6.62 25.83 -12.17
N CYS A 372 -7.04 24.58 -11.91
CA CYS A 372 -7.98 24.23 -10.83
C CYS A 372 -7.39 24.29 -9.42
N LEU A 373 -6.07 24.38 -9.30
CA LEU A 373 -5.40 24.47 -8.00
C LEU A 373 -5.11 25.91 -7.57
N ASP A 374 -5.46 26.89 -8.40
CA ASP A 374 -5.20 28.31 -8.20
C ASP A 374 -3.71 28.66 -8.00
N ASN A 375 -2.80 27.77 -8.43
CA ASN A 375 -1.36 28.00 -8.36
C ASN A 375 -0.86 28.93 -9.49
N CYS A 376 -1.59 28.99 -10.60
CA CYS A 376 -1.26 29.82 -11.76
C CYS A 376 -2.52 30.55 -12.26
N PRO A 377 -2.53 31.91 -12.23
CA PRO A 377 -3.73 32.70 -12.59
C PRO A 377 -3.91 32.88 -14.12
N ASP A 378 -2.99 32.37 -14.92
CA ASP A 378 -3.03 32.50 -16.38
C ASP A 378 -4.24 31.75 -16.98
N VAL A 379 -4.61 32.15 -18.19
CA VAL A 379 -5.57 31.43 -19.04
C VAL A 379 -4.82 30.93 -20.26
N VAL A 380 -4.89 29.62 -20.52
CA VAL A 380 -4.26 29.01 -21.70
C VAL A 380 -5.32 28.80 -22.77
N THR A 381 -5.08 29.33 -23.97
CA THR A 381 -5.92 29.08 -25.15
C THR A 381 -5.30 27.95 -25.96
N ILE A 382 -6.10 26.94 -26.31
CA ILE A 382 -5.66 25.80 -27.11
C ILE A 382 -5.60 26.20 -28.59
N ASP A 383 -4.51 25.93 -29.25
CA ASP A 383 -4.32 26.23 -30.68
C ASP A 383 -5.08 25.27 -31.62
N SER A 384 -5.04 25.53 -32.91
CA SER A 384 -5.71 24.71 -33.93
C SER A 384 -5.17 23.28 -34.04
N GLU A 385 -3.98 23.03 -33.51
CA GLU A 385 -3.36 21.70 -33.46
C GLU A 385 -3.76 20.92 -32.20
N GLY A 386 -4.57 21.51 -31.30
CA GLY A 386 -4.98 20.90 -30.04
C GLY A 386 -3.95 21.02 -28.93
N CYS A 387 -2.99 21.94 -29.04
CA CYS A 387 -1.95 22.15 -28.05
C CYS A 387 -2.15 23.45 -27.26
N GLY A 388 -1.71 23.44 -25.99
CA GLY A 388 -1.60 24.63 -25.15
C GLY A 388 -0.21 24.75 -24.54
N VAL A 389 0.20 25.98 -24.20
CA VAL A 389 1.41 26.23 -23.40
C VAL A 389 1.00 26.36 -21.94
N PHE A 390 1.13 25.29 -21.22
CA PHE A 390 0.71 25.19 -19.82
C PHE A 390 1.87 25.60 -18.90
N LYS A 391 1.53 26.34 -17.83
CA LYS A 391 2.48 26.93 -16.91
C LYS A 391 2.39 26.29 -15.51
N VAL A 392 3.47 26.38 -14.76
CA VAL A 392 3.58 25.92 -13.37
C VAL A 392 4.56 26.77 -12.58
N LYS A 393 4.27 26.98 -11.31
CA LYS A 393 5.22 27.58 -10.36
C LYS A 393 6.26 26.57 -9.88
N GLY A 394 7.42 27.07 -9.48
CA GLY A 394 8.47 26.23 -8.89
C GLY A 394 8.00 25.51 -7.63
N LYS A 395 8.43 24.24 -7.46
CA LYS A 395 8.01 23.37 -6.35
C LYS A 395 6.49 23.26 -6.18
N SER A 396 5.78 23.13 -7.30
CA SER A 396 4.33 22.97 -7.30
C SER A 396 3.84 22.14 -8.48
N CYS A 397 2.52 21.97 -8.58
CA CYS A 397 1.87 21.49 -9.78
C CYS A 397 0.69 22.39 -10.14
N SER A 398 0.32 22.40 -11.42
CA SER A 398 -0.90 23.04 -11.92
C SER A 398 -1.72 22.02 -12.71
N ILE A 399 -3.02 22.07 -12.55
CA ILE A 399 -3.96 21.16 -13.21
C ILE A 399 -4.94 22.00 -14.02
N TRP A 400 -4.78 21.95 -15.31
CA TRP A 400 -5.50 22.77 -16.28
C TRP A 400 -6.69 22.01 -16.83
N VAL A 401 -7.87 22.60 -16.74
CA VAL A 401 -9.12 22.09 -17.33
C VAL A 401 -9.82 23.17 -18.11
N ARG A 402 -10.71 22.77 -19.01
CA ARG A 402 -11.55 23.70 -19.75
C ARG A 402 -12.35 24.58 -18.77
N LYS A 403 -12.35 25.90 -19.03
CA LYS A 403 -13.03 26.92 -18.25
C LYS A 403 -14.56 26.79 -18.33
#